data_73433f3815c2fe2bc2500f17e9e8e1a4
#
_entry.id   73433f3815c2fe2bc2500f17e9e8e1a4
#
_cell.length_a   1.000
_cell.length_b   1.000
_cell.length_c   1.000
_cell.angle_alpha   90.00
_cell.angle_beta   90.00
_cell.angle_gamma   90.00
#
_symmetry.space_group_name_H-M   'P 1'
#
loop_
_entity.id
_entity.type
_entity.pdbx_description
1 polymer ?
#
loop_
_entity_poly.entity_id
_entity_poly.type
_entity_poly.pdbx_seq_one_letter_code
_entity_poly.pdbx_strand_id
1 'polypeptide(L)'
;MVGAKQLEKVYNNMKKILIIGAGAMGSAFSLPCVENRNQVTLVGTFLEDKIIKNLKKNYYHPSLKSYIPKNLKIFNYQYLKREIQNRPHYIVIAVSSKGIDWVCSELIKYYKSKYSIILLTKGLTIEKNKILNLPDRINHLFKKKGLPKQDITSIKGPCLAAGLINKIRTSTVIANTNILSANKVKNLISTEYYKTEISRDINGVEALGAIKNIYAMLIGASKGLSGEKLQFKIKNKYYHNTSSALFRNSLNEMKLFSKKMGGLTETAYGLAGLGDLYVSVAGGRNSKMGYYLG
;
A
#
# COMPACT_ATOMS: atom_id res chain seq x y z
N MET A 1 -37.19 -5.27 -21.47
CA MET A 1 -36.20 -4.34 -22.09
C MET A 1 -35.43 -3.46 -21.10
N VAL A 2 -35.93 -3.19 -19.89
CA VAL A 2 -35.20 -2.37 -18.89
C VAL A 2 -33.95 -3.07 -18.36
N GLY A 3 -33.98 -4.41 -18.21
CA GLY A 3 -32.85 -5.16 -17.68
C GLY A 3 -31.59 -5.25 -18.56
N ALA A 4 -31.76 -5.29 -19.90
CA ALA A 4 -30.62 -5.36 -20.83
C ALA A 4 -29.82 -4.06 -20.85
N LYS A 5 -30.48 -2.91 -20.91
CA LYS A 5 -29.82 -1.58 -20.85
C LYS A 5 -29.14 -1.32 -19.49
N GLN A 6 -29.70 -1.87 -18.42
CA GLN A 6 -29.11 -1.76 -17.08
C GLN A 6 -27.88 -2.66 -16.93
N LEU A 7 -27.91 -3.87 -17.49
CA LEU A 7 -26.76 -4.76 -17.58
C LEU A 7 -25.65 -4.17 -18.46
N GLU A 8 -25.98 -3.62 -19.60
CA GLU A 8 -25.03 -2.95 -20.52
C GLU A 8 -24.36 -1.74 -19.86
N LYS A 9 -25.10 -0.93 -19.08
CA LYS A 9 -24.56 0.19 -18.31
C LYS A 9 -23.64 -0.27 -17.17
N VAL A 10 -23.89 -1.43 -16.57
CA VAL A 10 -23.03 -2.05 -15.55
C VAL A 10 -21.75 -2.61 -16.19
N TYR A 11 -21.85 -3.26 -17.35
CA TYR A 11 -20.67 -3.76 -18.10
C TYR A 11 -19.78 -2.62 -18.61
N ASN A 12 -20.36 -1.52 -19.10
CA ASN A 12 -19.62 -0.35 -19.58
C ASN A 12 -18.88 0.43 -18.47
N ASN A 13 -19.27 0.25 -17.19
CA ASN A 13 -18.60 0.86 -16.03
C ASN A 13 -17.51 -0.01 -15.40
N MET A 14 -17.41 -1.28 -15.76
CA MET A 14 -16.47 -2.24 -15.17
C MET A 14 -15.02 -1.89 -15.58
N LYS A 15 -14.16 -1.66 -14.59
CA LYS A 15 -12.75 -1.36 -14.85
C LYS A 15 -11.89 -2.63 -14.75
N LYS A 16 -10.90 -2.74 -15.65
CA LYS A 16 -9.89 -3.79 -15.60
C LYS A 16 -8.76 -3.33 -14.68
N ILE A 17 -8.52 -4.06 -13.61
CA ILE A 17 -7.47 -3.78 -12.63
C ILE A 17 -6.48 -4.94 -12.63
N LEU A 18 -5.21 -4.64 -12.89
CA LEU A 18 -4.10 -5.58 -12.78
C LEU A 18 -3.34 -5.30 -11.48
N ILE A 19 -3.34 -6.24 -10.55
CA ILE A 19 -2.55 -6.17 -9.31
C ILE A 19 -1.26 -6.97 -9.52
N ILE A 20 -0.10 -6.31 -9.36
CA ILE A 20 1.22 -6.93 -9.45
C ILE A 20 1.79 -7.07 -8.05
N GLY A 21 1.97 -8.32 -7.62
CA GLY A 21 2.38 -8.70 -6.26
C GLY A 21 1.25 -9.38 -5.49
N ALA A 22 1.42 -10.69 -5.24
CA ALA A 22 0.48 -11.54 -4.51
C ALA A 22 0.85 -11.68 -3.02
N GLY A 23 1.62 -10.72 -2.49
CA GLY A 23 1.87 -10.60 -1.06
C GLY A 23 0.59 -10.25 -0.28
N ALA A 24 0.69 -10.19 1.04
CA ALA A 24 -0.46 -9.97 1.91
C ALA A 24 -1.30 -8.73 1.50
N MET A 25 -0.66 -7.58 1.24
CA MET A 25 -1.39 -6.35 0.91
C MET A 25 -2.01 -6.40 -0.49
N GLY A 26 -1.29 -6.87 -1.52
CA GLY A 26 -1.83 -6.97 -2.88
C GLY A 26 -3.03 -7.93 -2.94
N SER A 27 -2.93 -9.05 -2.25
CA SER A 27 -4.02 -10.02 -2.15
C SER A 27 -5.22 -9.47 -1.37
N ALA A 28 -5.00 -8.80 -0.23
CA ALA A 28 -6.08 -8.19 0.54
C ALA A 28 -6.76 -7.03 -0.21
N PHE A 29 -6.00 -6.22 -0.94
CA PHE A 29 -6.52 -5.10 -1.71
C PHE A 29 -7.42 -5.52 -2.88
N SER A 30 -7.29 -6.77 -3.34
CA SER A 30 -8.20 -7.29 -4.37
C SER A 30 -9.66 -7.31 -3.90
N LEU A 31 -9.91 -7.45 -2.59
CA LEU A 31 -11.26 -7.55 -2.03
C LEU A 31 -12.11 -6.29 -2.31
N PRO A 32 -11.72 -5.07 -1.87
CA PRO A 32 -12.52 -3.88 -2.16
C PRO A 32 -12.60 -3.58 -3.66
N CYS A 33 -11.59 -3.95 -4.46
CA CYS A 33 -11.65 -3.79 -5.91
C CYS A 33 -12.74 -4.67 -6.53
N VAL A 34 -12.83 -5.93 -6.12
CA VAL A 34 -13.84 -6.89 -6.61
C VAL A 34 -15.24 -6.52 -6.14
N GLU A 35 -15.42 -6.12 -4.88
CA GLU A 35 -16.71 -5.71 -4.33
C GLU A 35 -17.29 -4.47 -5.03
N ASN A 36 -16.44 -3.59 -5.53
CA ASN A 36 -16.83 -2.49 -6.41
C ASN A 36 -17.04 -2.91 -7.88
N ARG A 37 -17.28 -4.20 -8.13
CA ARG A 37 -17.63 -4.79 -9.45
C ARG A 37 -16.56 -4.57 -10.53
N ASN A 38 -15.29 -4.45 -10.16
CA ASN A 38 -14.21 -4.38 -11.13
C ASN A 38 -13.75 -5.79 -11.55
N GLN A 39 -13.24 -5.89 -12.77
CA GLN A 39 -12.54 -7.08 -13.24
C GLN A 39 -11.10 -7.05 -12.72
N VAL A 40 -10.79 -7.91 -11.77
CA VAL A 40 -9.49 -7.89 -11.08
C VAL A 40 -8.67 -9.11 -11.47
N THR A 41 -7.43 -8.86 -11.85
CA THR A 41 -6.41 -9.89 -12.10
C THR A 41 -5.26 -9.69 -11.11
N LEU A 42 -4.90 -10.73 -10.38
CA LEU A 42 -3.75 -10.78 -9.48
C LEU A 42 -2.62 -11.56 -10.13
N VAL A 43 -1.47 -10.93 -10.32
CA VAL A 43 -0.26 -11.58 -10.85
C VAL A 43 0.81 -11.58 -9.78
N GLY A 44 1.29 -12.76 -9.40
CA GLY A 44 2.42 -12.92 -8.48
C GLY A 44 3.74 -12.52 -9.12
N THR A 45 4.71 -12.15 -8.30
CA THR A 45 6.11 -12.00 -8.71
C THR A 45 6.79 -13.37 -8.79
N PHE A 46 8.01 -13.41 -9.32
CA PHE A 46 8.82 -14.64 -9.38
C PHE A 46 9.19 -15.20 -7.99
N LEU A 47 9.01 -14.44 -6.92
CA LEU A 47 9.22 -14.86 -5.53
C LEU A 47 7.97 -15.45 -4.88
N GLU A 48 6.82 -15.41 -5.54
CA GLU A 48 5.51 -15.69 -4.93
C GLU A 48 4.84 -16.97 -5.49
N ASP A 49 5.59 -17.84 -6.18
CA ASP A 49 5.04 -19.05 -6.81
C ASP A 49 4.33 -19.98 -5.82
N LYS A 50 4.86 -20.14 -4.59
CA LYS A 50 4.21 -20.95 -3.54
C LYS A 50 2.86 -20.33 -3.12
N ILE A 51 2.78 -19.01 -3.01
CA ILE A 51 1.54 -18.29 -2.69
C ILE A 51 0.55 -18.49 -3.83
N ILE A 52 0.96 -18.26 -5.07
CA ILE A 52 0.09 -18.41 -6.25
C ILE A 52 -0.44 -19.84 -6.38
N LYS A 53 0.37 -20.88 -6.13
CA LYS A 53 -0.10 -22.28 -6.14
C LYS A 53 -1.23 -22.50 -5.13
N ASN A 54 -1.08 -22.00 -3.90
CA ASN A 54 -2.13 -22.10 -2.87
C ASN A 54 -3.39 -21.34 -3.27
N LEU A 55 -3.24 -20.10 -3.75
CA LEU A 55 -4.37 -19.27 -4.17
C LEU A 55 -5.15 -19.91 -5.33
N LYS A 56 -4.46 -20.54 -6.30
CA LYS A 56 -5.11 -21.26 -7.41
C LYS A 56 -5.84 -22.53 -6.94
N LYS A 57 -5.34 -23.20 -5.89
CA LYS A 57 -5.93 -24.43 -5.37
C LYS A 57 -7.23 -24.17 -4.63
N ASN A 58 -7.26 -23.17 -3.75
CA ASN A 58 -8.38 -22.99 -2.82
C ASN A 58 -8.63 -21.54 -2.40
N TYR A 59 -8.01 -20.55 -3.06
CA TYR A 59 -8.10 -19.11 -2.71
C TYR A 59 -7.62 -18.74 -1.31
N TYR A 60 -6.95 -19.66 -0.59
CA TYR A 60 -6.42 -19.41 0.76
C TYR A 60 -5.04 -18.78 0.68
N HIS A 61 -4.86 -17.64 1.37
CA HIS A 61 -3.58 -16.94 1.44
C HIS A 61 -2.87 -17.23 2.77
N PRO A 62 -1.70 -17.93 2.76
CA PRO A 62 -1.06 -18.41 3.98
C PRO A 62 -0.69 -17.30 4.98
N SER A 63 -0.12 -16.20 4.49
CA SER A 63 0.30 -15.09 5.37
C SER A 63 -0.86 -14.25 5.90
N LEU A 64 -2.00 -14.21 5.21
CA LEU A 64 -3.24 -13.57 5.68
C LEU A 64 -4.05 -14.47 6.60
N LYS A 65 -3.81 -15.80 6.53
CA LYS A 65 -4.64 -16.82 7.17
C LYS A 65 -6.14 -16.65 6.84
N SER A 66 -6.42 -16.26 5.59
CA SER A 66 -7.77 -15.93 5.13
C SER A 66 -7.95 -16.23 3.65
N TYR A 67 -9.21 -16.32 3.20
CA TYR A 67 -9.55 -16.51 1.81
C TYR A 67 -9.63 -15.17 1.07
N ILE A 68 -9.16 -15.15 -0.18
CA ILE A 68 -9.35 -14.03 -1.10
C ILE A 68 -10.60 -14.25 -1.97
N PRO A 69 -11.12 -13.23 -2.68
CA PRO A 69 -12.30 -13.37 -3.52
C PRO A 69 -12.16 -14.46 -4.59
N LYS A 70 -13.19 -15.31 -4.74
CA LYS A 70 -13.19 -16.43 -5.71
C LYS A 70 -13.31 -15.98 -7.17
N ASN A 71 -13.87 -14.81 -7.43
CA ASN A 71 -14.03 -14.24 -8.77
C ASN A 71 -12.80 -13.45 -9.25
N LEU A 72 -11.65 -13.61 -8.58
CA LEU A 72 -10.36 -13.06 -8.93
C LEU A 72 -9.63 -13.95 -9.93
N LYS A 73 -9.10 -13.39 -11.03
CA LYS A 73 -8.18 -14.10 -11.91
C LYS A 73 -6.79 -14.11 -11.30
N ILE A 74 -6.15 -15.29 -11.19
CA ILE A 74 -4.88 -15.47 -10.49
C ILE A 74 -3.87 -16.10 -11.42
N PHE A 75 -2.71 -15.43 -11.60
CA PHE A 75 -1.64 -15.90 -12.46
C PHE A 75 -0.27 -15.76 -11.78
N ASN A 76 0.69 -16.59 -12.20
CA ASN A 76 2.10 -16.41 -11.86
C ASN A 76 2.74 -15.34 -12.79
N TYR A 77 3.98 -14.95 -12.52
CA TYR A 77 4.66 -13.85 -13.20
C TYR A 77 4.87 -14.09 -14.70
N GLN A 78 4.88 -15.33 -15.17
CA GLN A 78 5.02 -15.68 -16.60
C GLN A 78 3.90 -15.10 -17.46
N TYR A 79 2.73 -14.88 -16.85
CA TYR A 79 1.59 -14.27 -17.53
C TYR A 79 1.57 -12.73 -17.45
N LEU A 80 2.54 -12.11 -16.74
CA LEU A 80 2.56 -10.65 -16.54
C LEU A 80 2.57 -9.88 -17.86
N LYS A 81 3.39 -10.31 -18.84
CA LYS A 81 3.41 -9.75 -20.19
C LYS A 81 2.01 -9.70 -20.80
N ARG A 82 1.32 -10.82 -20.82
CA ARG A 82 -0.03 -10.95 -21.39
C ARG A 82 -1.01 -10.01 -20.68
N GLU A 83 -0.98 -9.96 -19.35
CA GLU A 83 -1.93 -9.16 -18.58
C GLU A 83 -1.68 -7.65 -18.73
N ILE A 84 -0.43 -7.20 -18.88
CA ILE A 84 -0.12 -5.82 -19.26
C ILE A 84 -0.67 -5.50 -20.67
N GLN A 85 -0.49 -6.42 -21.61
CA GLN A 85 -0.94 -6.26 -23.00
C GLN A 85 -2.47 -6.32 -23.16
N ASN A 86 -3.20 -6.88 -22.20
CA ASN A 86 -4.67 -6.88 -22.12
C ASN A 86 -5.27 -5.49 -21.81
N ARG A 87 -4.44 -4.44 -21.81
CA ARG A 87 -4.84 -3.03 -21.63
C ARG A 87 -5.65 -2.83 -20.36
N PRO A 88 -5.08 -3.08 -19.16
CA PRO A 88 -5.75 -2.73 -17.93
C PRO A 88 -5.96 -1.22 -17.85
N HIS A 89 -7.06 -0.78 -17.24
CA HIS A 89 -7.30 0.64 -16.96
C HIS A 89 -6.43 1.13 -15.79
N TYR A 90 -6.20 0.23 -14.83
CA TYR A 90 -5.40 0.49 -13.63
C TYR A 90 -4.40 -0.64 -13.39
N ILE A 91 -3.18 -0.25 -13.03
CA ILE A 91 -2.16 -1.18 -12.56
C ILE A 91 -1.85 -0.86 -11.10
N VAL A 92 -2.07 -1.84 -10.23
CA VAL A 92 -1.76 -1.74 -8.81
C VAL A 92 -0.39 -2.34 -8.57
N ILE A 93 0.55 -1.54 -8.07
CA ILE A 93 1.89 -2.00 -7.69
C ILE A 93 1.87 -2.32 -6.19
N ALA A 94 1.98 -3.60 -5.85
CA ALA A 94 1.92 -4.14 -4.49
C ALA A 94 3.14 -5.00 -4.11
N VAL A 95 4.28 -4.74 -4.75
CA VAL A 95 5.56 -5.40 -4.46
C VAL A 95 6.30 -4.70 -3.31
N SER A 96 7.41 -5.28 -2.84
CA SER A 96 8.32 -4.58 -1.93
C SER A 96 9.00 -3.39 -2.63
N SER A 97 9.55 -2.43 -1.87
CA SER A 97 10.28 -1.29 -2.45
C SER A 97 11.45 -1.73 -3.36
N LYS A 98 12.10 -2.85 -3.03
CA LYS A 98 13.16 -3.44 -3.87
C LYS A 98 12.65 -3.98 -5.22
N GLY A 99 11.37 -4.28 -5.33
CA GLY A 99 10.74 -4.77 -6.56
C GLY A 99 10.27 -3.66 -7.52
N ILE A 100 10.35 -2.40 -7.15
CA ILE A 100 9.84 -1.27 -7.97
C ILE A 100 10.55 -1.21 -9.33
N ASP A 101 11.87 -1.25 -9.34
CA ASP A 101 12.64 -1.14 -10.58
C ASP A 101 12.35 -2.31 -11.53
N TRP A 102 12.18 -3.52 -10.97
CA TRP A 102 11.75 -4.69 -11.75
C TRP A 102 10.35 -4.49 -12.35
N VAL A 103 9.36 -4.11 -11.55
CA VAL A 103 8.01 -3.84 -12.07
C VAL A 103 8.05 -2.77 -13.15
N CYS A 104 8.78 -1.67 -12.93
CA CYS A 104 8.91 -0.61 -13.93
C CYS A 104 9.54 -1.13 -15.22
N SER A 105 10.56 -2.00 -15.16
CA SER A 105 11.17 -2.57 -16.35
C SER A 105 10.17 -3.40 -17.16
N GLU A 106 9.33 -4.19 -16.51
CA GLU A 106 8.28 -4.98 -17.18
C GLU A 106 7.18 -4.08 -17.77
N LEU A 107 6.73 -3.07 -17.01
CA LEU A 107 5.73 -2.12 -17.50
C LEU A 107 6.23 -1.33 -18.71
N ILE A 108 7.47 -0.87 -18.70
CA ILE A 108 8.11 -0.14 -19.79
C ILE A 108 8.26 -1.03 -21.03
N LYS A 109 8.76 -2.26 -20.84
CA LYS A 109 8.99 -3.24 -21.92
C LYS A 109 7.72 -3.58 -22.68
N TYR A 110 6.58 -3.64 -21.99
CA TYR A 110 5.30 -4.03 -22.58
C TYR A 110 4.29 -2.89 -22.68
N TYR A 111 4.76 -1.64 -22.56
CA TYR A 111 3.91 -0.46 -22.64
C TYR A 111 3.25 -0.35 -24.01
N LYS A 112 1.92 -0.42 -24.05
CA LYS A 112 1.14 -0.32 -25.30
C LYS A 112 0.06 0.76 -25.24
N SER A 113 -0.41 1.11 -24.06
CA SER A 113 -1.51 2.05 -23.88
C SER A 113 -1.41 2.73 -22.54
N LYS A 114 -2.01 3.91 -22.44
CA LYS A 114 -2.09 4.65 -21.17
C LYS A 114 -2.93 3.88 -20.15
N TYR A 115 -2.42 3.79 -18.94
CA TYR A 115 -3.09 3.30 -17.73
C TYR A 115 -2.76 4.21 -16.56
N SER A 116 -3.55 4.15 -15.47
CA SER A 116 -3.22 4.82 -14.22
C SER A 116 -2.57 3.82 -13.25
N ILE A 117 -1.57 4.27 -12.52
CA ILE A 117 -0.88 3.45 -11.51
C ILE A 117 -1.46 3.73 -10.13
N ILE A 118 -1.79 2.67 -9.40
CA ILE A 118 -2.12 2.71 -7.97
C ILE A 118 -0.94 2.11 -7.20
N LEU A 119 -0.32 2.90 -6.31
CA LEU A 119 0.88 2.51 -5.59
C LEU A 119 0.57 2.18 -4.12
N LEU A 120 0.63 0.90 -3.77
CA LEU A 120 0.49 0.42 -2.40
C LEU A 120 1.84 0.29 -1.70
N THR A 121 2.90 0.07 -2.47
CA THR A 121 4.28 -0.09 -1.97
C THR A 121 4.69 1.10 -1.13
N LYS A 122 5.25 0.83 0.06
CA LYS A 122 5.81 1.84 0.96
C LYS A 122 7.33 1.78 0.88
N GLY A 123 7.98 2.95 0.84
CA GLY A 123 9.43 3.04 0.83
C GLY A 123 9.95 4.27 0.10
N LEU A 124 11.26 4.40 0.14
CA LEU A 124 12.01 5.44 -0.55
C LEU A 124 13.10 4.76 -1.37
N THR A 125 13.70 5.49 -2.29
CA THR A 125 14.88 5.08 -3.03
C THR A 125 15.94 6.16 -2.99
N ILE A 126 17.18 5.78 -3.28
CA ILE A 126 18.29 6.72 -3.39
C ILE A 126 18.77 6.70 -4.85
N GLU A 127 18.87 7.88 -5.43
CA GLU A 127 19.48 8.08 -6.76
C GLU A 127 20.40 9.27 -6.74
N LYS A 128 21.65 9.11 -7.17
CA LYS A 128 22.66 10.16 -7.19
C LYS A 128 22.74 10.95 -5.87
N ASN A 129 22.79 10.23 -4.74
CA ASN A 129 22.82 10.76 -3.37
C ASN A 129 21.59 11.60 -2.96
N LYS A 130 20.48 11.51 -3.70
CA LYS A 130 19.22 12.15 -3.34
C LYS A 130 18.18 11.09 -2.96
N ILE A 131 17.45 11.36 -1.88
CA ILE A 131 16.30 10.54 -1.49
C ILE A 131 15.12 10.92 -2.38
N LEU A 132 14.50 9.92 -3.01
CA LEU A 132 13.31 10.08 -3.84
C LEU A 132 12.15 9.26 -3.27
N ASN A 133 10.93 9.77 -3.40
CA ASN A 133 9.73 8.96 -3.23
C ASN A 133 9.55 7.99 -4.41
N LEU A 134 8.72 6.97 -4.24
CA LEU A 134 8.53 5.96 -5.28
C LEU A 134 7.79 6.48 -6.52
N PRO A 135 6.78 7.37 -6.45
CA PRO A 135 6.20 8.02 -7.62
C PRO A 135 7.21 8.74 -8.50
N ASP A 136 8.14 9.49 -7.90
CA ASP A 136 9.19 10.19 -8.64
C ASP A 136 10.17 9.20 -9.27
N ARG A 137 10.54 8.13 -8.55
CA ARG A 137 11.36 7.04 -9.10
C ARG A 137 10.72 6.41 -10.32
N ILE A 138 9.45 6.03 -10.23
CA ILE A 138 8.71 5.43 -11.35
C ILE A 138 8.71 6.38 -12.55
N ASN A 139 8.32 7.63 -12.36
CA ASN A 139 8.29 8.63 -13.43
C ASN A 139 9.66 8.88 -14.05
N HIS A 140 10.73 8.87 -13.25
CA HIS A 140 12.10 8.99 -13.75
C HIS A 140 12.47 7.81 -14.66
N LEU A 141 12.15 6.57 -14.27
CA LEU A 141 12.42 5.39 -15.08
C LEU A 141 11.67 5.41 -16.42
N PHE A 142 10.39 5.80 -16.42
CA PHE A 142 9.61 5.95 -17.65
C PHE A 142 10.19 7.05 -18.56
N LYS A 143 10.52 8.21 -18.00
CA LYS A 143 11.15 9.32 -18.74
C LYS A 143 12.47 8.93 -19.38
N LYS A 144 13.32 8.15 -18.70
CA LYS A 144 14.58 7.62 -19.26
C LYS A 144 14.39 6.77 -20.52
N LYS A 145 13.20 6.23 -20.73
CA LYS A 145 12.84 5.42 -21.90
C LYS A 145 11.94 6.17 -22.90
N GLY A 146 11.86 7.50 -22.79
CA GLY A 146 11.05 8.33 -23.68
C GLY A 146 9.53 8.17 -23.51
N LEU A 147 9.08 7.53 -22.42
CA LEU A 147 7.67 7.33 -22.15
C LEU A 147 7.06 8.51 -21.37
N PRO A 148 5.75 8.76 -21.51
CA PRO A 148 5.09 9.86 -20.85
C PRO A 148 5.07 9.70 -19.32
N LYS A 149 4.94 10.83 -18.63
CA LYS A 149 4.71 10.85 -17.19
C LYS A 149 3.47 10.03 -16.85
N GLN A 150 3.60 9.13 -15.87
CA GLN A 150 2.52 8.28 -15.42
C GLN A 150 1.63 9.01 -14.41
N ASP A 151 0.32 8.76 -14.49
CA ASP A 151 -0.65 9.19 -13.48
C ASP A 151 -0.60 8.18 -12.32
N ILE A 152 0.05 8.60 -11.21
CA ILE A 152 0.29 7.74 -10.06
C ILE A 152 -0.54 8.22 -8.88
N THR A 153 -1.36 7.33 -8.35
CA THR A 153 -2.13 7.53 -7.12
C THR A 153 -1.56 6.65 -6.02
N SER A 154 -1.08 7.25 -4.95
CA SER A 154 -0.57 6.54 -3.79
C SER A 154 -1.67 6.28 -2.77
N ILE A 155 -1.69 5.06 -2.19
CA ILE A 155 -2.61 4.71 -1.10
C ILE A 155 -1.77 4.35 0.12
N LYS A 156 -1.93 5.12 1.20
CA LYS A 156 -1.23 4.93 2.47
C LYS A 156 -2.20 5.16 3.62
N GLY A 157 -1.78 4.79 4.82
CA GLY A 157 -2.58 5.01 6.03
C GLY A 157 -2.70 3.76 6.89
N PRO A 158 -3.51 3.80 7.96
CA PRO A 158 -3.63 2.78 8.99
C PRO A 158 -4.41 1.55 8.48
N CYS A 159 -3.83 0.83 7.53
CA CYS A 159 -4.45 -0.34 6.94
C CYS A 159 -3.50 -1.55 7.02
N LEU A 160 -3.82 -2.49 7.91
CA LEU A 160 -3.20 -3.80 7.95
C LEU A 160 -3.92 -4.74 6.97
N ALA A 161 -3.16 -5.51 6.20
CA ALA A 161 -3.71 -6.41 5.19
C ALA A 161 -4.71 -7.45 5.79
N ALA A 162 -4.40 -7.98 6.98
CA ALA A 162 -5.30 -8.90 7.68
C ALA A 162 -6.62 -8.22 8.11
N GLY A 163 -6.57 -6.95 8.51
CA GLY A 163 -7.78 -6.18 8.80
C GLY A 163 -8.64 -5.96 7.56
N LEU A 164 -8.00 -5.58 6.45
CA LEU A 164 -8.70 -5.31 5.19
C LEU A 164 -9.42 -6.55 4.65
N ILE A 165 -8.75 -7.70 4.59
CA ILE A 165 -9.34 -8.93 4.07
C ILE A 165 -10.49 -9.46 4.96
N ASN A 166 -10.47 -9.17 6.26
CA ASN A 166 -11.52 -9.52 7.21
C ASN A 166 -12.55 -8.39 7.39
N LYS A 167 -12.57 -7.41 6.50
CA LYS A 167 -13.54 -6.29 6.48
C LYS A 167 -13.60 -5.49 7.78
N ILE A 168 -12.48 -5.41 8.51
CA ILE A 168 -12.36 -4.53 9.67
C ILE A 168 -12.43 -3.08 9.19
N ARG A 169 -13.26 -2.28 9.81
CA ARG A 169 -13.43 -0.86 9.46
C ARG A 169 -12.08 -0.15 9.50
N THR A 170 -11.70 0.40 8.37
CA THR A 170 -10.39 1.03 8.13
C THR A 170 -10.59 2.30 7.31
N SER A 171 -9.78 3.31 7.60
CA SER A 171 -9.67 4.52 6.80
C SER A 171 -8.27 4.65 6.22
N THR A 172 -8.16 5.12 4.97
CA THR A 172 -6.88 5.28 4.27
C THR A 172 -6.86 6.58 3.47
N VAL A 173 -5.67 7.03 3.06
CA VAL A 173 -5.48 8.23 2.24
C VAL A 173 -5.17 7.82 0.81
N ILE A 174 -5.89 8.41 -0.13
CA ILE A 174 -5.63 8.38 -1.57
C ILE A 174 -4.96 9.69 -1.94
N ALA A 175 -3.68 9.66 -2.29
CA ALA A 175 -2.90 10.84 -2.61
C ALA A 175 -2.56 10.91 -4.10
N ASN A 176 -2.95 11.99 -4.74
CA ASN A 176 -2.59 12.32 -6.12
C ASN A 176 -2.68 13.85 -6.32
N THR A 177 -1.73 14.45 -7.02
CA THR A 177 -1.79 15.87 -7.38
C THR A 177 -3.01 16.20 -8.24
N ASN A 178 -3.50 15.23 -9.02
CA ASN A 178 -4.74 15.33 -9.79
C ASN A 178 -5.92 14.75 -8.98
N ILE A 179 -6.77 15.65 -8.48
CA ILE A 179 -7.95 15.27 -7.68
C ILE A 179 -8.94 14.40 -8.47
N LEU A 180 -9.08 14.59 -9.77
CA LEU A 180 -9.97 13.75 -10.58
C LEU A 180 -9.47 12.29 -10.63
N SER A 181 -8.16 12.08 -10.75
CA SER A 181 -7.56 10.75 -10.67
C SER A 181 -7.75 10.13 -9.30
N ALA A 182 -7.55 10.89 -8.21
CA ALA A 182 -7.80 10.42 -6.85
C ALA A 182 -9.27 10.01 -6.65
N ASN A 183 -10.24 10.81 -7.12
CA ASN A 183 -11.67 10.48 -7.04
C ASN A 183 -12.03 9.22 -7.84
N LYS A 184 -11.45 9.03 -9.03
CA LYS A 184 -11.64 7.80 -9.80
C LYS A 184 -11.18 6.59 -9.01
N VAL A 185 -10.00 6.65 -8.37
CA VAL A 185 -9.48 5.57 -7.52
C VAL A 185 -10.35 5.36 -6.28
N LYS A 186 -10.83 6.44 -5.64
CA LYS A 186 -11.81 6.35 -4.54
C LYS A 186 -13.02 5.50 -4.93
N ASN A 187 -13.60 5.75 -6.09
CA ASN A 187 -14.79 5.02 -6.56
C ASN A 187 -14.50 3.54 -6.88
N LEU A 188 -13.22 3.18 -7.16
CA LEU A 188 -12.83 1.80 -7.42
C LEU A 188 -12.72 0.95 -6.16
N ILE A 189 -12.47 1.56 -4.98
CA ILE A 189 -12.04 0.81 -3.79
C ILE A 189 -12.81 1.13 -2.52
N SER A 190 -13.57 2.24 -2.45
CA SER A 190 -14.30 2.59 -1.24
C SER A 190 -15.47 1.63 -1.00
N THR A 191 -15.57 1.14 0.23
CA THR A 191 -16.64 0.27 0.72
C THR A 191 -17.14 0.78 2.08
N GLU A 192 -18.11 0.11 2.69
CA GLU A 192 -18.58 0.45 4.04
C GLU A 192 -17.48 0.28 5.09
N TYR A 193 -16.58 -0.70 4.92
CA TYR A 193 -15.48 -0.98 5.85
C TYR A 193 -14.14 -0.35 5.41
N TYR A 194 -13.98 0.07 4.16
CA TYR A 194 -12.74 0.68 3.63
C TYR A 194 -13.02 2.11 3.20
N LYS A 195 -12.95 3.03 4.16
CA LYS A 195 -13.17 4.46 3.93
C LYS A 195 -11.89 5.11 3.38
N THR A 196 -12.07 6.12 2.55
CA THR A 196 -10.95 6.79 1.88
C THR A 196 -11.06 8.29 1.96
N GLU A 197 -9.95 8.94 2.34
CA GLU A 197 -9.75 10.38 2.27
C GLU A 197 -8.87 10.73 1.08
N ILE A 198 -9.07 11.91 0.49
CA ILE A 198 -8.29 12.39 -0.65
C ILE A 198 -7.30 13.44 -0.18
N SER A 199 -6.06 13.35 -0.65
CA SER A 199 -5.01 14.34 -0.43
C SER A 199 -4.34 14.72 -1.76
N ARG A 200 -3.97 15.99 -1.90
CA ARG A 200 -3.08 16.45 -2.98
C ARG A 200 -1.60 16.28 -2.63
N ASP A 201 -1.29 16.09 -1.37
CA ASP A 201 0.07 15.96 -0.86
C ASP A 201 0.62 14.54 -1.01
N ILE A 202 0.92 14.15 -2.25
CA ILE A 202 1.51 12.83 -2.53
C ILE A 202 2.90 12.70 -1.91
N ASN A 203 3.67 13.79 -1.84
CA ASN A 203 5.03 13.78 -1.30
C ASN A 203 5.02 13.52 0.22
N GLY A 204 4.18 14.22 0.96
CA GLY A 204 4.02 13.99 2.40
C GLY A 204 3.50 12.60 2.70
N VAL A 205 2.47 12.14 1.98
CA VAL A 205 1.88 10.80 2.15
C VAL A 205 2.90 9.69 1.89
N GLU A 206 3.73 9.81 0.86
CA GLU A 206 4.81 8.85 0.55
C GLU A 206 5.92 8.88 1.59
N ALA A 207 6.39 10.07 1.97
CA ALA A 207 7.46 10.24 2.96
C ALA A 207 7.05 9.64 4.31
N LEU A 208 5.86 9.95 4.80
CA LEU A 208 5.35 9.47 6.08
C LEU A 208 5.12 7.96 6.08
N GLY A 209 4.53 7.42 5.01
CA GLY A 209 4.31 5.99 4.85
C GLY A 209 5.61 5.17 4.84
N ALA A 210 6.72 5.76 4.38
CA ALA A 210 8.03 5.11 4.36
C ALA A 210 8.72 5.14 5.73
N ILE A 211 8.81 6.34 6.36
CA ILE A 211 9.66 6.55 7.54
C ILE A 211 9.03 6.01 8.85
N LYS A 212 7.71 5.96 8.95
CA LYS A 212 7.00 5.51 10.16
C LYS A 212 7.49 4.18 10.74
N ASN A 213 7.99 3.29 9.89
CA ASN A 213 8.42 1.96 10.29
C ASN A 213 9.65 1.99 11.22
N ILE A 214 10.52 2.99 11.05
CA ILE A 214 11.68 3.22 11.92
C ILE A 214 11.19 3.59 13.32
N TYR A 215 10.24 4.49 13.40
CA TYR A 215 9.69 4.94 14.69
C TYR A 215 8.85 3.86 15.37
N ALA A 216 8.09 3.08 14.61
CA ALA A 216 7.37 1.94 15.16
C ALA A 216 8.32 0.90 15.77
N MET A 217 9.49 0.68 15.17
CA MET A 217 10.54 -0.19 15.72
C MET A 217 11.14 0.39 17.00
N LEU A 218 11.47 1.68 17.01
CA LEU A 218 12.01 2.38 18.18
C LEU A 218 11.04 2.33 19.38
N ILE A 219 9.76 2.61 19.15
CA ILE A 219 8.73 2.54 20.20
C ILE A 219 8.55 1.09 20.66
N GLY A 220 8.64 0.12 19.76
CA GLY A 220 8.63 -1.30 20.11
C GLY A 220 9.82 -1.69 20.99
N ALA A 221 11.02 -1.18 20.70
CA ALA A 221 12.22 -1.45 21.50
C ALA A 221 12.09 -0.91 22.94
N SER A 222 11.50 0.28 23.12
CA SER A 222 11.23 0.81 24.45
C SER A 222 10.32 -0.09 25.27
N LYS A 223 9.39 -0.78 24.63
CA LYS A 223 8.54 -1.80 25.27
C LYS A 223 9.35 -3.04 25.71
N GLY A 224 10.26 -3.52 24.87
CA GLY A 224 11.15 -4.65 25.20
C GLY A 224 12.01 -4.34 26.41
N LEU A 225 12.71 -3.20 26.39
CA LEU A 225 13.57 -2.74 27.50
C LEU A 225 12.81 -2.58 28.82
N SER A 226 11.55 -2.17 28.80
CA SER A 226 10.74 -2.01 30.01
C SER A 226 10.22 -3.32 30.61
N GLY A 227 10.24 -4.41 29.84
CA GLY A 227 9.62 -5.69 30.21
C GLY A 227 10.51 -6.62 31.05
N GLU A 228 11.83 -6.62 30.85
CA GLU A 228 12.70 -7.68 31.37
C GLU A 228 13.61 -7.27 32.54
N LYS A 229 13.93 -6.00 32.68
CA LYS A 229 14.95 -5.51 33.63
C LYS A 229 14.42 -4.92 34.94
N LEU A 230 13.11 -4.75 35.08
CA LEU A 230 12.53 -4.20 36.32
C LEU A 230 12.16 -5.34 37.27
N GLN A 231 12.84 -5.41 38.41
CA GLN A 231 12.58 -6.34 39.52
C GLN A 231 11.20 -6.22 40.17
N PHE A 232 10.35 -5.32 39.71
CA PHE A 232 9.04 -5.03 40.27
C PHE A 232 7.92 -5.69 39.48
N LYS A 233 6.95 -6.26 40.18
CA LYS A 233 5.73 -6.91 39.61
C LYS A 233 4.85 -6.02 38.72
N ILE A 234 5.22 -4.74 38.47
CA ILE A 234 4.42 -3.76 37.70
C ILE A 234 5.04 -3.56 36.29
N LYS A 235 5.43 -4.67 35.65
CA LYS A 235 6.28 -4.71 34.44
C LYS A 235 5.72 -3.99 33.20
N ASN A 236 4.41 -3.74 33.07
CA ASN A 236 3.84 -3.31 31.81
C ASN A 236 3.29 -1.86 31.77
N LYS A 237 3.16 -1.16 32.89
CA LYS A 237 2.54 0.16 32.91
C LYS A 237 3.49 1.33 32.58
N TYR A 238 4.75 1.25 32.95
CA TYR A 238 5.73 2.35 32.77
C TYR A 238 6.19 2.53 31.32
N TYR A 239 6.09 1.51 30.49
CA TYR A 239 6.33 1.59 29.08
C TYR A 239 5.48 2.69 28.38
N HIS A 240 4.25 2.89 28.82
CA HIS A 240 3.35 3.85 28.19
C HIS A 240 3.85 5.29 28.29
N ASN A 241 4.53 5.68 29.37
CA ASN A 241 5.12 7.02 29.53
C ASN A 241 6.23 7.24 28.50
N THR A 242 7.19 6.31 28.41
CA THR A 242 8.30 6.36 27.44
C THR A 242 7.75 6.28 26.00
N SER A 243 6.83 5.36 25.73
CA SER A 243 6.20 5.18 24.44
C SER A 243 5.48 6.44 23.97
N SER A 244 4.76 7.13 24.88
CA SER A 244 4.06 8.39 24.56
C SER A 244 5.04 9.50 24.17
N ALA A 245 6.13 9.66 24.94
CA ALA A 245 7.17 10.64 24.62
C ALA A 245 7.84 10.35 23.26
N LEU A 246 8.21 9.08 23.02
CA LEU A 246 8.78 8.65 21.75
C LEU A 246 7.79 8.85 20.59
N PHE A 247 6.52 8.55 20.80
CA PHE A 247 5.47 8.74 19.79
C PHE A 247 5.35 10.21 19.37
N ARG A 248 5.29 11.12 20.36
CA ARG A 248 5.26 12.58 20.11
C ARG A 248 6.51 13.05 19.37
N ASN A 249 7.70 12.60 19.80
CA ASN A 249 8.96 12.98 19.15
C ASN A 249 9.04 12.44 17.73
N SER A 250 8.60 11.18 17.51
CA SER A 250 8.50 10.57 16.19
C SER A 250 7.63 11.41 15.25
N LEU A 251 6.47 11.89 15.71
CA LEU A 251 5.62 12.76 14.89
C LEU A 251 6.29 14.06 14.50
N ASN A 252 7.08 14.68 15.40
CA ASN A 252 7.83 15.88 15.07
C ASN A 252 8.89 15.63 14.01
N GLU A 253 9.65 14.54 14.13
CA GLU A 253 10.65 14.19 13.12
C GLU A 253 9.99 13.82 11.77
N MET A 254 8.90 13.06 11.79
CA MET A 254 8.11 12.75 10.61
C MET A 254 7.60 14.02 9.91
N LYS A 255 7.12 15.00 10.66
CA LYS A 255 6.71 16.32 10.15
C LYS A 255 7.86 17.04 9.43
N LEU A 256 9.04 17.09 10.06
CA LEU A 256 10.23 17.72 9.47
C LEU A 256 10.68 16.98 8.21
N PHE A 257 10.65 15.65 8.24
CA PHE A 257 10.99 14.83 7.09
C PHE A 257 10.01 15.01 5.94
N SER A 258 8.69 15.06 6.22
CA SER A 258 7.67 15.38 5.21
C SER A 258 7.98 16.69 4.50
N LYS A 259 8.24 17.75 5.26
CA LYS A 259 8.64 19.07 4.73
C LYS A 259 9.89 18.98 3.86
N LYS A 260 10.93 18.26 4.32
CA LYS A 260 12.17 18.07 3.56
C LYS A 260 11.95 17.33 2.23
N MET A 261 10.97 16.44 2.17
CA MET A 261 10.58 15.72 0.96
C MET A 261 9.60 16.50 0.06
N GLY A 262 9.33 17.77 0.37
CA GLY A 262 8.40 18.62 -0.39
C GLY A 262 6.92 18.34 -0.11
N GLY A 263 6.61 17.70 1.02
CA GLY A 263 5.24 17.49 1.51
C GLY A 263 4.82 18.53 2.54
N LEU A 264 3.54 18.49 2.89
CA LEU A 264 2.95 19.35 3.92
C LEU A 264 3.24 18.80 5.31
N THR A 265 3.46 19.71 6.26
CA THR A 265 3.69 19.36 7.67
C THR A 265 2.44 18.79 8.33
N GLU A 266 1.26 19.28 7.93
CA GLU A 266 -0.07 18.91 8.44
C GLU A 266 -0.42 17.46 8.12
N THR A 267 0.09 16.92 7.01
CA THR A 267 -0.12 15.51 6.62
C THR A 267 0.39 14.54 7.69
N ALA A 268 1.38 14.95 8.51
CA ALA A 268 1.90 14.13 9.59
C ALA A 268 0.86 13.85 10.70
N TYR A 269 -0.10 14.75 10.91
CA TYR A 269 -1.15 14.59 11.91
C TYR A 269 -2.38 13.82 11.43
N GLY A 270 -2.47 13.57 10.12
CA GLY A 270 -3.56 12.81 9.49
C GLY A 270 -3.34 11.29 9.51
N LEU A 271 -4.20 10.61 8.74
CA LEU A 271 -4.16 9.14 8.63
C LEU A 271 -2.83 8.61 8.08
N ALA A 272 -2.19 9.32 7.13
CA ALA A 272 -0.93 8.88 6.53
C ALA A 272 0.27 8.96 7.48
N GLY A 273 0.23 9.84 8.48
CA GLY A 273 1.26 10.02 9.49
C GLY A 273 0.88 9.37 10.83
N LEU A 274 0.19 10.11 11.69
CA LEU A 274 -0.22 9.71 13.03
C LEU A 274 -1.01 8.40 13.02
N GLY A 275 -2.01 8.27 12.16
CA GLY A 275 -2.84 7.07 12.09
C GLY A 275 -2.03 5.83 11.70
N ASP A 276 -1.19 5.93 10.67
CA ASP A 276 -0.37 4.81 10.18
C ASP A 276 0.78 4.47 11.16
N LEU A 277 1.33 5.45 11.89
CA LEU A 277 2.27 5.21 12.98
C LEU A 277 1.61 4.45 14.13
N TYR A 278 0.42 4.89 14.59
CA TYR A 278 -0.33 4.24 15.66
C TYR A 278 -0.57 2.76 15.39
N VAL A 279 -1.14 2.44 14.22
CA VAL A 279 -1.40 1.04 13.82
C VAL A 279 -0.11 0.24 13.73
N SER A 280 0.99 0.86 13.29
CA SER A 280 2.29 0.19 13.16
C SER A 280 2.92 -0.11 14.52
N VAL A 281 2.72 0.75 15.52
CA VAL A 281 3.14 0.52 16.91
C VAL A 281 2.29 -0.56 17.56
N ALA A 282 0.97 -0.50 17.39
CA ALA A 282 0.03 -1.42 18.02
C ALA A 282 0.09 -2.85 17.47
N GLY A 283 0.24 -3.03 16.15
CA GLY A 283 0.13 -4.36 15.51
C GLY A 283 1.14 -4.60 14.38
N GLY A 284 2.12 -3.73 14.19
CA GLY A 284 3.07 -3.81 13.08
C GLY A 284 4.24 -4.76 13.33
N ARG A 285 4.75 -5.37 12.24
CA ARG A 285 5.92 -6.26 12.30
C ARG A 285 7.18 -5.57 12.79
N ASN A 286 7.36 -4.28 12.46
CA ASN A 286 8.54 -3.52 12.88
C ASN A 286 8.52 -3.22 14.38
N SER A 287 7.34 -2.91 14.95
CA SER A 287 7.19 -2.78 16.40
C SER A 287 7.51 -4.08 17.14
N LYS A 288 7.02 -5.21 16.61
CA LYS A 288 7.35 -6.54 17.16
C LYS A 288 8.85 -6.85 17.07
N MET A 289 9.49 -6.50 15.94
CA MET A 289 10.95 -6.63 15.79
C MET A 289 11.68 -5.76 16.82
N GLY A 290 11.27 -4.50 16.96
CA GLY A 290 11.80 -3.59 17.98
C GLY A 290 11.71 -4.18 19.38
N TYR A 291 10.56 -4.76 19.75
CA TYR A 291 10.35 -5.40 21.04
C TYR A 291 11.39 -6.50 21.35
N TYR A 292 11.76 -7.30 20.33
CA TYR A 292 12.78 -8.34 20.51
C TYR A 292 14.22 -7.79 20.52
N LEU A 293 14.46 -6.59 20.03
CA LEU A 293 15.77 -5.93 20.05
C LEU A 293 16.02 -5.20 21.38
N GLY A 294 14.99 -4.78 22.08
CA GLY A 294 15.07 -4.16 23.41
C GLY A 294 14.85 -5.15 24.52
#